data_94fe229feeb704213c92a666a3c6f051
#
_entry.id   94fe229feeb704213c92a666a3c6f051
#
_cell.length_a   1.000
_cell.length_b   1.000
_cell.length_c   1.000
_cell.angle_alpha   90.00
_cell.angle_beta   90.00
_cell.angle_gamma   90.00
#
_symmetry.space_group_name_H-M   'P 1'
#
loop_
_entity.id
_entity.type
_entity.pdbx_description
1 polymer ?
#
loop_
_entity_poly.entity_id
_entity_poly.type
_entity_poly.pdbx_seq_one_letter_code
_entity_poly.pdbx_strand_id
1 'polypeptide(L)'
;PSNLGTGLRASIMIVLPELNKDPHKLEEICAGFDLQPRGSSGEHSAAVGATWDISNKQRIGFTEVELVQKMIDGVTKLIAIEEELAAANKGFKLPEIEPSFDQWLSTQLEASPPDAKDTDEFRYITFTELPPFTDKHKSLMRKTMTPELFDKLKDVKSSKGYSLSNGMQAGVLRPHLGVGFTCGDEECFTLFKDVIYPIVQGWHKFDPASQEHKSDLDWNKLTFSAEHADTFSEYAK
;
A
#
# COMPACT_ATOMS: atom_id res chain seq x y z
N PRO A 1 -7.28 -0.81 -3.83
CA PRO A 1 -6.48 0.13 -4.65
C PRO A 1 -5.18 -0.48 -5.12
N SER A 2 -4.65 -1.50 -4.42
CA SER A 2 -3.40 -2.16 -4.79
C SER A 2 -3.43 -2.94 -6.11
N ASN A 3 -4.61 -3.13 -6.72
CA ASN A 3 -4.79 -3.91 -7.94
C ASN A 3 -5.14 -3.04 -9.16
N LEU A 4 -5.02 -1.72 -9.05
CA LEU A 4 -5.20 -0.80 -10.18
C LEU A 4 -3.94 -0.72 -11.03
N GLY A 5 -4.09 -0.41 -12.31
CA GLY A 5 -3.00 -0.30 -13.27
C GLY A 5 -2.31 -1.64 -13.48
N THR A 6 -1.01 -1.71 -13.30
CA THR A 6 -0.22 -2.95 -13.38
C THR A 6 -0.65 -4.01 -12.36
N GLY A 7 -1.30 -3.63 -11.26
CA GLY A 7 -1.49 -4.49 -10.11
C GLY A 7 -0.18 -4.91 -9.41
N LEU A 8 0.98 -4.53 -9.97
CA LEU A 8 2.29 -4.96 -9.50
C LEU A 8 2.66 -4.28 -8.18
N ARG A 9 2.93 -5.09 -7.17
CA ARG A 9 3.66 -4.70 -5.97
C ARG A 9 5.01 -5.41 -5.98
N ALA A 10 6.06 -4.71 -6.36
CA ALA A 10 7.43 -5.14 -6.14
C ALA A 10 7.85 -4.73 -4.74
N SER A 11 8.35 -5.65 -3.94
CA SER A 11 8.81 -5.34 -2.58
C SER A 11 10.03 -6.15 -2.19
N ILE A 12 10.76 -5.63 -1.21
CA ILE A 12 11.90 -6.29 -0.60
C ILE A 12 11.79 -6.17 0.91
N MET A 13 12.11 -7.26 1.60
CA MET A 13 12.35 -7.24 3.04
C MET A 13 13.80 -6.79 3.28
N ILE A 14 13.98 -5.72 4.05
CA ILE A 14 15.28 -5.11 4.30
C ILE A 14 15.44 -4.76 5.77
N VAL A 15 16.65 -4.95 6.30
CA VAL A 15 16.99 -4.62 7.69
C VAL A 15 17.66 -3.25 7.72
N LEU A 16 17.03 -2.29 8.40
CA LEU A 16 17.45 -0.89 8.50
C LEU A 16 17.53 -0.44 9.96
N PRO A 17 18.52 -0.88 10.73
CA PRO A 17 18.57 -0.63 12.17
C PRO A 17 18.73 0.84 12.55
N GLU A 18 19.48 1.62 11.80
CA GLU A 18 19.68 3.04 12.08
C GLU A 18 18.43 3.86 11.72
N LEU A 19 17.85 3.63 10.55
CA LEU A 19 16.61 4.27 10.12
C LEU A 19 15.40 3.82 10.96
N ASN A 20 15.43 2.60 11.50
CA ASN A 20 14.39 2.10 12.41
C ASN A 20 14.32 2.87 13.75
N LYS A 21 15.38 3.60 14.13
CA LYS A 21 15.37 4.44 15.32
C LYS A 21 14.43 5.63 15.17
N ASP A 22 14.16 6.07 13.94
CA ASP A 22 13.21 7.13 13.61
C ASP A 22 12.33 6.70 12.40
N PRO A 23 11.23 5.97 12.66
CA PRO A 23 10.30 5.52 11.63
C PRO A 23 9.71 6.65 10.78
N HIS A 24 9.50 7.84 11.36
CA HIS A 24 8.99 8.99 10.62
C HIS A 24 9.98 9.47 9.56
N LYS A 25 11.26 9.50 9.91
CA LYS A 25 12.32 9.84 8.96
C LYS A 25 12.40 8.81 7.82
N LEU A 26 12.27 7.53 8.14
CA LEU A 26 12.20 6.47 7.12
C LEU A 26 11.00 6.66 6.18
N GLU A 27 9.81 6.96 6.72
CA GLU A 27 8.62 7.24 5.91
C GLU A 27 8.81 8.45 4.99
N GLU A 28 9.42 9.53 5.51
CA GLU A 28 9.71 10.74 4.73
C GLU A 28 10.69 10.47 3.59
N ILE A 29 11.77 9.74 3.85
CA ILE A 29 12.75 9.34 2.84
C ILE A 29 12.09 8.45 1.78
N CYS A 30 11.35 7.42 2.19
CA CYS A 30 10.61 6.54 1.28
C CYS A 30 9.61 7.32 0.40
N ALA A 31 8.90 8.28 0.99
CA ALA A 31 7.97 9.12 0.24
C ALA A 31 8.66 9.96 -0.85
N GLY A 32 9.90 10.41 -0.60
CA GLY A 32 10.72 11.12 -1.57
C GLY A 32 11.13 10.27 -2.79
N PHE A 33 11.09 8.95 -2.66
CA PHE A 33 11.40 7.98 -3.73
C PHE A 33 10.17 7.25 -4.29
N ASP A 34 8.96 7.71 -3.97
CA ASP A 34 7.71 7.01 -4.32
C ASP A 34 7.64 5.57 -3.78
N LEU A 35 8.29 5.31 -2.65
CA LEU A 35 8.26 4.04 -1.94
C LEU A 35 7.28 4.09 -0.75
N GLN A 36 6.84 2.93 -0.34
CA GLN A 36 6.01 2.74 0.84
C GLN A 36 6.66 1.73 1.77
N PRO A 37 7.12 2.14 2.96
CA PRO A 37 7.57 1.24 3.99
C PRO A 37 6.38 0.63 4.72
N ARG A 38 6.50 -0.63 5.11
CA ARG A 38 5.57 -1.36 5.96
C ARG A 38 6.35 -2.15 6.98
N GLY A 39 5.81 -2.31 8.17
CA GLY A 39 6.37 -3.27 9.11
C GLY A 39 6.25 -4.70 8.59
N SER A 40 7.06 -5.60 9.13
CA SER A 40 7.11 -7.01 8.72
C SER A 40 5.78 -7.76 8.86
N SER A 41 4.82 -7.19 9.59
CA SER A 41 3.49 -7.76 9.88
C SER A 41 2.33 -7.13 9.07
N GLY A 42 2.61 -6.24 8.11
CA GLY A 42 1.59 -5.61 7.26
C GLY A 42 1.53 -4.07 7.37
N GLU A 43 0.52 -3.47 6.74
CA GLU A 43 0.45 -2.05 6.39
C GLU A 43 0.53 -1.05 7.57
N HIS A 44 0.24 -1.50 8.80
CA HIS A 44 0.26 -0.66 10.01
C HIS A 44 0.98 -1.32 11.18
N SER A 45 1.83 -2.32 10.91
CA SER A 45 2.59 -3.00 11.96
C SER A 45 3.94 -2.33 12.19
N ALA A 46 4.45 -2.48 13.42
CA ALA A 46 5.82 -2.11 13.74
C ALA A 46 6.81 -3.08 13.06
N ALA A 47 8.00 -2.59 12.74
CA ALA A 47 9.07 -3.45 12.26
C ALA A 47 9.54 -4.37 13.38
N VAL A 48 9.66 -5.67 13.11
CA VAL A 48 10.24 -6.64 14.02
C VAL A 48 11.72 -6.80 13.66
N GLY A 49 12.61 -6.63 14.64
CA GLY A 49 14.05 -6.71 14.41
C GLY A 49 14.60 -5.70 13.40
N ALA A 50 14.00 -4.51 13.32
CA ALA A 50 14.33 -3.47 12.34
C ALA A 50 14.12 -3.90 10.87
N THR A 51 13.35 -4.96 10.62
CA THR A 51 13.03 -5.46 9.27
C THR A 51 11.82 -4.73 8.72
N TRP A 52 11.97 -4.14 7.55
CA TRP A 52 10.96 -3.38 6.84
C TRP A 52 10.63 -4.01 5.50
N ASP A 53 9.37 -4.00 5.12
CA ASP A 53 8.88 -4.37 3.80
C ASP A 53 8.75 -3.09 2.97
N ILE A 54 9.72 -2.83 2.10
CA ILE A 54 9.76 -1.65 1.24
C ILE A 54 9.21 -2.01 -0.13
N SER A 55 8.24 -1.25 -0.62
CA SER A 55 7.59 -1.49 -1.91
C SER A 55 7.33 -0.21 -2.69
N ASN A 56 7.10 -0.33 -4.00
CA ASN A 56 6.61 0.77 -4.81
C ASN A 56 5.22 1.22 -4.29
N LYS A 57 5.04 2.53 -4.15
CA LYS A 57 3.77 3.14 -3.71
C LYS A 57 2.74 3.17 -4.84
N GLN A 58 3.17 3.55 -6.03
CA GLN A 58 2.31 3.69 -7.20
C GLN A 58 2.10 2.34 -7.91
N ARG A 59 0.97 2.20 -8.60
CA ARG A 59 0.59 0.98 -9.37
C ARG A 59 0.08 1.32 -10.76
N ILE A 60 -0.23 2.59 -11.01
CA ILE A 60 -0.81 3.09 -12.26
C ILE A 60 -0.04 4.34 -12.71
N GLY A 61 0.06 4.54 -14.01
CA GLY A 61 0.82 5.65 -14.59
C GLY A 61 2.28 5.31 -14.93
N PHE A 62 2.72 4.10 -14.56
CA PHE A 62 4.05 3.54 -14.83
C PHE A 62 3.92 2.13 -15.34
N THR A 63 4.89 1.69 -16.13
CA THR A 63 5.03 0.29 -16.56
C THR A 63 5.59 -0.57 -15.43
N GLU A 64 5.50 -1.88 -15.57
CA GLU A 64 6.04 -2.84 -14.61
C GLU A 64 7.55 -2.65 -14.44
N VAL A 65 8.28 -2.45 -15.53
CA VAL A 65 9.73 -2.20 -15.51
C VAL A 65 10.06 -0.92 -14.75
N GLU A 66 9.34 0.17 -15.02
CA GLU A 66 9.56 1.44 -14.32
C GLU A 66 9.29 1.34 -12.82
N LEU A 67 8.25 0.59 -12.41
CA LEU A 67 7.94 0.40 -11.00
C LEU A 67 9.00 -0.43 -10.28
N VAL A 68 9.52 -1.50 -10.91
CA VAL A 68 10.60 -2.31 -10.35
C VAL A 68 11.90 -1.51 -10.30
N GLN A 69 12.22 -0.74 -11.36
CA GLN A 69 13.41 0.10 -11.38
C GLN A 69 13.37 1.17 -10.28
N LYS A 70 12.24 1.86 -10.09
CA LYS A 70 12.07 2.81 -8.99
C LYS A 70 12.29 2.16 -7.62
N MET A 71 11.81 0.94 -7.43
CA MET A 71 12.02 0.21 -6.19
C MET A 71 13.51 -0.10 -5.99
N ILE A 72 14.20 -0.60 -7.01
CA ILE A 72 15.65 -0.87 -6.96
C ILE A 72 16.44 0.41 -6.62
N ASP A 73 16.18 1.50 -7.34
CA ASP A 73 16.89 2.78 -7.17
C ASP A 73 16.65 3.37 -5.76
N GLY A 74 15.40 3.32 -5.30
CA GLY A 74 15.05 3.84 -3.99
C GLY A 74 15.63 3.01 -2.84
N VAL A 75 15.63 1.68 -2.94
CA VAL A 75 16.23 0.79 -1.93
C VAL A 75 17.74 0.96 -1.90
N THR A 76 18.39 1.09 -3.06
CA THR A 76 19.84 1.37 -3.13
C THR A 76 20.20 2.66 -2.35
N LYS A 77 19.39 3.71 -2.47
CA LYS A 77 19.59 4.95 -1.72
C LYS A 77 19.33 4.79 -0.22
N LEU A 78 18.33 3.99 0.15
CA LEU A 78 18.06 3.68 1.57
C LEU A 78 19.24 2.95 2.20
N ILE A 79 19.86 2.00 1.50
CA ILE A 79 21.06 1.30 1.95
C ILE A 79 22.22 2.29 2.17
N ALA A 80 22.48 3.17 1.20
CA ALA A 80 23.52 4.17 1.34
C ALA A 80 23.33 5.09 2.55
N ILE A 81 22.10 5.54 2.81
CA ILE A 81 21.77 6.35 3.99
C ILE A 81 21.95 5.54 5.28
N GLU A 82 21.54 4.29 5.31
CA GLU A 82 21.73 3.40 6.46
C GLU A 82 23.21 3.20 6.78
N GLU A 83 24.06 2.97 5.75
CA GLU A 83 25.51 2.83 5.88
C GLU A 83 26.17 4.12 6.41
N GLU A 84 25.77 5.29 5.91
CA GLU A 84 26.25 6.58 6.41
C GLU A 84 25.90 6.78 7.89
N LEU A 85 24.67 6.45 8.28
CA LEU A 85 24.24 6.53 9.67
C LEU A 85 24.98 5.54 10.56
N ALA A 86 25.20 4.31 10.10
CA ALA A 86 25.96 3.29 10.81
C ALA A 86 27.44 3.69 10.98
N ALA A 87 28.04 4.28 9.95
CA ALA A 87 29.42 4.77 10.02
C ALA A 87 29.58 5.93 11.02
N ALA A 88 28.56 6.79 11.13
CA ALA A 88 28.54 7.88 12.12
C ALA A 88 28.38 7.37 13.56
N ASN A 89 27.68 6.23 13.76
CA ASN A 89 27.40 5.61 15.04
C ASN A 89 28.34 4.42 15.34
N LYS A 90 29.64 4.62 15.35
CA LYS A 90 30.70 3.60 15.54
C LYS A 90 30.28 2.46 16.49
N GLY A 91 30.03 1.27 15.95
CA GLY A 91 29.74 0.07 16.75
C GLY A 91 28.59 -0.81 16.26
N PHE A 92 28.05 -0.53 15.07
CA PHE A 92 26.94 -1.30 14.53
C PHE A 92 27.34 -2.75 14.21
N LYS A 93 26.57 -3.71 14.78
CA LYS A 93 26.49 -5.09 14.32
C LYS A 93 25.10 -5.28 13.72
N LEU A 94 24.99 -5.93 12.57
CA LEU A 94 23.70 -6.42 12.07
C LEU A 94 23.02 -7.22 13.19
N PRO A 95 21.75 -6.92 13.53
CA PRO A 95 21.04 -7.69 14.53
C PRO A 95 20.92 -9.14 14.07
N GLU A 96 21.16 -10.10 14.96
CA GLU A 96 20.78 -11.48 14.74
C GLU A 96 19.26 -11.54 14.51
N ILE A 97 18.84 -12.15 13.39
CA ILE A 97 17.43 -12.23 13.01
C ILE A 97 16.76 -13.21 13.95
N GLU A 98 15.90 -12.69 14.80
CA GLU A 98 14.98 -13.47 15.60
C GLU A 98 13.82 -13.98 14.71
N PRO A 99 13.02 -14.92 15.17
CA PRO A 99 12.55 -16.13 14.50
C PRO A 99 11.96 -15.91 13.11
N SER A 100 12.07 -16.93 12.27
CA SER A 100 11.64 -16.95 10.87
C SER A 100 10.20 -16.40 10.69
N PHE A 101 9.91 -15.78 9.54
CA PHE A 101 8.58 -15.33 9.11
C PHE A 101 7.50 -16.40 9.36
N ASP A 102 7.82 -17.68 9.19
CA ASP A 102 6.90 -18.79 9.40
C ASP A 102 6.53 -18.99 10.88
N GLN A 103 7.47 -18.77 11.81
CA GLN A 103 7.19 -18.81 13.24
C GLN A 103 6.36 -17.60 13.69
N TRP A 104 6.63 -16.42 13.13
CA TRP A 104 5.81 -15.25 13.38
C TRP A 104 4.41 -15.43 12.77
N LEU A 105 4.30 -15.94 11.53
CA LEU A 105 3.02 -16.20 10.88
C LEU A 105 2.18 -17.21 11.67
N SER A 106 2.78 -18.27 12.21
CA SER A 106 2.08 -19.24 13.06
C SER A 106 1.56 -18.60 14.34
N THR A 107 2.33 -17.72 15.00
CA THR A 107 1.84 -16.97 16.18
C THR A 107 0.69 -16.02 15.85
N GLN A 108 0.68 -15.41 14.66
CA GLN A 108 -0.43 -14.56 14.24
C GLN A 108 -1.69 -15.38 13.90
N LEU A 109 -1.51 -16.54 13.28
CA LEU A 109 -2.61 -17.46 12.98
C LEU A 109 -3.22 -18.06 14.26
N GLU A 110 -2.42 -18.35 15.27
CA GLU A 110 -2.88 -18.81 16.57
C GLU A 110 -3.56 -17.71 17.41
N ALA A 111 -3.11 -16.46 17.27
CA ALA A 111 -3.69 -15.30 17.94
C ALA A 111 -4.97 -14.79 17.27
N SER A 112 -5.22 -15.14 16.00
CA SER A 112 -6.47 -14.83 15.33
C SER A 112 -7.57 -15.74 15.85
N PRO A 113 -8.68 -15.19 16.37
CA PRO A 113 -9.78 -16.05 16.82
C PRO A 113 -10.23 -16.93 15.64
N PRO A 114 -10.39 -18.26 15.85
CA PRO A 114 -10.71 -19.23 14.79
C PRO A 114 -12.05 -19.00 14.10
N ASP A 115 -12.83 -18.03 14.55
CA ASP A 115 -14.16 -17.69 14.12
C ASP A 115 -14.36 -16.17 13.88
N ALA A 116 -13.37 -15.47 13.35
CA ALA A 116 -13.70 -14.29 12.54
C ALA A 116 -14.43 -14.80 11.27
N LYS A 117 -15.50 -15.57 11.47
CA LYS A 117 -16.48 -15.79 10.41
C LYS A 117 -16.85 -14.42 9.95
N ASP A 118 -16.62 -14.15 8.67
CA ASP A 118 -17.38 -13.21 7.89
C ASP A 118 -18.82 -13.33 8.37
N THR A 119 -19.18 -12.59 9.38
CA THR A 119 -20.59 -12.52 9.77
C THR A 119 -21.25 -11.85 8.60
N ASP A 120 -22.26 -12.50 8.03
CA ASP A 120 -22.99 -11.99 6.86
C ASP A 120 -23.48 -10.56 7.06
N GLU A 121 -23.62 -10.09 8.31
CA GLU A 121 -23.87 -8.70 8.70
C GLU A 121 -22.87 -7.70 8.13
N PHE A 122 -21.60 -8.05 7.93
CA PHE A 122 -20.60 -7.15 7.39
C PHE A 122 -20.66 -7.00 5.86
N ARG A 123 -21.19 -8.00 5.15
CA ARG A 123 -21.25 -7.99 3.67
C ARG A 123 -22.41 -7.17 3.12
N TYR A 124 -23.44 -6.89 3.92
CA TYR A 124 -24.72 -6.40 3.44
C TYR A 124 -25.21 -5.09 4.05
N ILE A 125 -24.32 -4.30 4.64
CA ILE A 125 -24.73 -2.98 5.11
C ILE A 125 -25.12 -2.12 3.91
N THR A 126 -26.36 -1.70 3.86
CA THR A 126 -26.87 -0.75 2.87
C THR A 126 -27.02 0.61 3.55
N PHE A 127 -26.26 1.59 3.08
CA PHE A 127 -26.39 2.96 3.53
C PHE A 127 -27.53 3.62 2.76
N THR A 128 -28.59 4.02 3.45
CA THR A 128 -29.73 4.75 2.89
C THR A 128 -29.50 6.27 2.89
N GLU A 129 -28.61 6.73 3.74
CA GLU A 129 -28.15 8.11 3.84
C GLU A 129 -26.62 8.14 3.96
N LEU A 130 -26.02 9.30 3.69
CA LEU A 130 -24.58 9.45 3.80
C LEU A 130 -24.13 9.19 5.23
N PRO A 131 -23.20 8.21 5.47
CA PRO A 131 -22.71 7.95 6.81
C PRO A 131 -22.10 9.19 7.47
N PRO A 132 -22.31 9.40 8.78
CA PRO A 132 -21.77 10.54 9.50
C PRO A 132 -20.24 10.38 9.68
N PHE A 133 -19.48 10.86 8.72
CA PHE A 133 -18.02 10.85 8.80
C PHE A 133 -17.53 11.78 9.90
N THR A 134 -16.60 11.31 10.70
CA THR A 134 -15.92 12.07 11.74
C THR A 134 -14.50 12.43 11.31
N ASP A 135 -13.79 13.24 12.10
CA ASP A 135 -12.37 13.59 11.84
C ASP A 135 -11.42 12.39 11.90
N LYS A 136 -11.87 11.26 12.44
CA LYS A 136 -11.12 10.00 12.42
C LYS A 136 -11.10 9.35 11.04
N HIS A 137 -12.09 9.60 10.20
CA HIS A 137 -12.16 9.08 8.84
C HIS A 137 -11.25 9.87 7.91
N LYS A 138 -10.09 9.32 7.59
CA LYS A 138 -9.02 10.00 6.81
C LYS A 138 -8.96 9.58 5.35
N SER A 139 -9.84 8.66 4.93
CA SER A 139 -9.80 8.08 3.58
C SER A 139 -10.03 9.09 2.47
N LEU A 140 -9.47 8.81 1.29
CA LEU A 140 -9.75 9.57 0.08
C LEU A 140 -11.22 9.45 -0.32
N MET A 141 -11.84 8.28 -0.09
CA MET A 141 -13.28 8.10 -0.31
C MET A 141 -14.10 9.12 0.49
N ARG A 142 -13.83 9.29 1.79
CA ARG A 142 -14.51 10.30 2.62
C ARG A 142 -14.36 11.72 2.04
N LYS A 143 -13.14 12.06 1.57
CA LYS A 143 -12.86 13.39 0.99
C LYS A 143 -13.58 13.64 -0.33
N THR A 144 -13.83 12.59 -1.10
CA THR A 144 -14.51 12.65 -2.40
C THR A 144 -16.03 12.61 -2.26
N MET A 145 -16.53 11.87 -1.26
CA MET A 145 -17.96 11.63 -1.11
C MET A 145 -18.68 12.84 -0.54
N THR A 146 -19.47 13.50 -1.39
CA THR A 146 -20.39 14.58 -1.02
C THR A 146 -21.82 14.05 -0.90
N PRO A 147 -22.74 14.74 -0.19
CA PRO A 147 -24.15 14.35 -0.15
C PRO A 147 -24.77 14.18 -1.53
N GLU A 148 -24.48 15.09 -2.45
CA GLU A 148 -25.03 15.07 -3.82
C GLU A 148 -24.51 13.85 -4.61
N LEU A 149 -23.22 13.53 -4.45
CA LEU A 149 -22.61 12.37 -5.10
C LEU A 149 -23.16 11.07 -4.52
N PHE A 150 -23.35 11.01 -3.20
CA PHE A 150 -23.97 9.88 -2.54
C PHE A 150 -25.39 9.65 -3.05
N ASP A 151 -26.24 10.70 -3.07
CA ASP A 151 -27.62 10.61 -3.53
C ASP A 151 -27.72 10.19 -5.01
N LYS A 152 -26.78 10.63 -5.84
CA LYS A 152 -26.69 10.24 -7.25
C LYS A 152 -26.39 8.74 -7.42
N LEU A 153 -25.59 8.15 -6.53
CA LEU A 153 -25.00 6.82 -6.72
C LEU A 153 -25.55 5.73 -5.77
N LYS A 154 -26.30 6.09 -4.70
CA LYS A 154 -26.75 5.13 -3.67
C LYS A 154 -27.56 3.95 -4.19
N ASP A 155 -28.31 4.16 -5.27
CA ASP A 155 -29.18 3.12 -5.87
C ASP A 155 -28.51 2.42 -7.07
N VAL A 156 -27.30 2.85 -7.47
CA VAL A 156 -26.55 2.26 -8.59
C VAL A 156 -25.92 0.94 -8.15
N LYS A 157 -26.08 -0.08 -9.00
CA LYS A 157 -25.49 -1.42 -8.80
C LYS A 157 -24.90 -1.93 -10.11
N SER A 158 -23.83 -2.71 -10.00
CA SER A 158 -23.32 -3.47 -11.15
C SER A 158 -24.28 -4.61 -11.53
N SER A 159 -24.06 -5.21 -12.69
CA SER A 159 -24.81 -6.40 -13.14
C SER A 159 -24.65 -7.59 -12.18
N LYS A 160 -23.54 -7.62 -11.42
CA LYS A 160 -23.27 -8.62 -10.37
C LYS A 160 -23.82 -8.21 -8.99
N GLY A 161 -24.54 -7.11 -8.90
CA GLY A 161 -25.19 -6.63 -7.68
C GLY A 161 -24.31 -5.81 -6.74
N TYR A 162 -23.09 -5.47 -7.12
CA TYR A 162 -22.21 -4.65 -6.29
C TYR A 162 -22.69 -3.19 -6.25
N SER A 163 -22.88 -2.66 -5.05
CA SER A 163 -23.46 -1.34 -4.80
C SER A 163 -22.43 -0.33 -4.29
N LEU A 164 -22.82 0.95 -4.28
CA LEU A 164 -22.04 2.00 -3.63
C LEU A 164 -21.76 1.68 -2.15
N SER A 165 -22.77 1.17 -1.43
CA SER A 165 -22.64 0.79 -0.01
C SER A 165 -21.56 -0.27 0.20
N ASN A 166 -21.49 -1.29 -0.66
CA ASN A 166 -20.43 -2.29 -0.62
C ASN A 166 -19.04 -1.65 -0.79
N GLY A 167 -18.93 -0.71 -1.76
CA GLY A 167 -17.69 0.00 -2.02
C GLY A 167 -17.20 0.85 -0.86
N MET A 168 -18.13 1.54 -0.19
CA MET A 168 -17.83 2.46 0.91
C MET A 168 -17.62 1.76 2.26
N GLN A 169 -18.16 0.57 2.45
CA GLN A 169 -18.27 -0.11 3.73
C GLN A 169 -16.94 -0.16 4.49
N ALA A 170 -15.86 -0.55 3.83
CA ALA A 170 -14.53 -0.61 4.46
C ALA A 170 -14.07 0.74 5.01
N GLY A 171 -14.24 1.83 4.25
CA GLY A 171 -13.85 3.17 4.67
C GLY A 171 -14.73 3.77 5.75
N VAL A 172 -16.00 3.34 5.85
CA VAL A 172 -16.91 3.76 6.91
C VAL A 172 -16.59 3.04 8.22
N LEU A 173 -16.39 1.71 8.15
CA LEU A 173 -16.18 0.89 9.34
C LEU A 173 -14.74 0.92 9.87
N ARG A 174 -13.79 1.31 9.03
CA ARG A 174 -12.36 1.40 9.39
C ARG A 174 -11.81 2.81 9.11
N PRO A 175 -12.00 3.76 10.03
CA PRO A 175 -11.67 5.17 9.83
C PRO A 175 -10.21 5.46 9.45
N HIS A 176 -9.28 4.58 9.83
CA HIS A 176 -7.85 4.73 9.58
C HIS A 176 -7.42 4.42 8.13
N LEU A 177 -8.29 3.81 7.32
CA LEU A 177 -7.93 3.47 5.94
C LEU A 177 -7.68 4.71 5.09
N GLY A 178 -6.58 4.69 4.32
CA GLY A 178 -6.19 5.81 3.46
C GLY A 178 -7.07 5.95 2.21
N VAL A 179 -7.51 4.85 1.62
CA VAL A 179 -8.34 4.82 0.40
C VAL A 179 -9.82 4.74 0.71
N GLY A 180 -10.26 3.74 1.43
CA GLY A 180 -11.62 3.57 1.96
C GLY A 180 -12.70 3.20 0.95
N PHE A 181 -12.35 2.79 -0.28
CA PHE A 181 -13.28 2.32 -1.29
C PHE A 181 -12.78 1.03 -1.94
N THR A 182 -13.68 0.09 -2.19
CA THR A 182 -13.38 -1.18 -2.84
C THR A 182 -14.26 -1.36 -4.09
N CYS A 183 -13.80 -2.15 -5.06
CA CYS A 183 -14.53 -2.51 -6.26
C CYS A 183 -14.70 -4.03 -6.27
N GLY A 184 -15.93 -4.52 -6.45
CA GLY A 184 -16.24 -5.93 -6.47
C GLY A 184 -16.11 -6.56 -7.86
N ASP A 185 -16.23 -5.73 -8.89
CA ASP A 185 -16.16 -6.14 -10.29
C ASP A 185 -15.70 -4.99 -11.19
N GLU A 186 -15.47 -5.29 -12.47
CA GLU A 186 -14.98 -4.37 -13.47
C GLU A 186 -15.94 -3.22 -13.80
N GLU A 187 -17.25 -3.44 -13.69
CA GLU A 187 -18.27 -2.42 -13.98
C GLU A 187 -18.18 -1.25 -12.99
N CYS A 188 -17.70 -1.51 -11.76
CA CYS A 188 -17.52 -0.49 -10.72
C CYS A 188 -16.66 0.69 -11.22
N PHE A 189 -15.65 0.45 -12.06
CA PHE A 189 -14.78 1.51 -12.59
C PHE A 189 -15.52 2.48 -13.53
N THR A 190 -16.59 2.03 -14.14
CA THR A 190 -17.46 2.88 -14.97
C THR A 190 -18.58 3.50 -14.16
N LEU A 191 -19.27 2.71 -13.36
CA LEU A 191 -20.45 3.13 -12.60
C LEU A 191 -20.10 4.14 -11.50
N PHE A 192 -19.02 3.91 -10.78
CA PHE A 192 -18.56 4.74 -9.66
C PHE A 192 -17.34 5.59 -10.01
N LYS A 193 -17.12 5.89 -11.29
CA LYS A 193 -15.96 6.67 -11.74
C LYS A 193 -15.82 8.01 -11.02
N ASP A 194 -16.93 8.68 -10.70
CA ASP A 194 -16.92 9.97 -10.02
C ASP A 194 -16.39 9.88 -8.57
N VAL A 195 -16.37 8.68 -7.99
CA VAL A 195 -15.73 8.36 -6.70
C VAL A 195 -14.31 7.85 -6.91
N ILE A 196 -14.13 6.92 -7.86
CA ILE A 196 -12.88 6.18 -8.05
C ILE A 196 -11.79 7.06 -8.65
N TYR A 197 -12.10 7.89 -9.65
CA TYR A 197 -11.10 8.72 -10.33
C TYR A 197 -10.40 9.72 -9.40
N PRO A 198 -11.10 10.48 -8.57
CA PRO A 198 -10.45 11.31 -7.56
C PRO A 198 -9.61 10.54 -6.54
N ILE A 199 -10.06 9.32 -6.17
CA ILE A 199 -9.29 8.45 -5.28
C ILE A 199 -8.00 7.99 -5.97
N VAL A 200 -8.06 7.55 -7.24
CA VAL A 200 -6.89 7.14 -8.02
C VAL A 200 -5.93 8.32 -8.17
N GLN A 201 -6.43 9.49 -8.52
CA GLN A 201 -5.61 10.70 -8.65
C GLN A 201 -4.97 11.09 -7.31
N GLY A 202 -5.73 11.03 -6.22
CA GLY A 202 -5.23 11.36 -4.88
C GLY A 202 -4.14 10.40 -4.40
N TRP A 203 -4.26 9.12 -4.72
CA TRP A 203 -3.34 8.07 -4.25
C TRP A 203 -2.13 7.88 -5.18
N HIS A 204 -2.39 7.77 -6.50
CA HIS A 204 -1.38 7.43 -7.49
C HIS A 204 -0.80 8.63 -8.25
N LYS A 205 -1.39 9.82 -8.09
CA LYS A 205 -1.07 11.02 -8.89
C LYS A 205 -1.27 10.81 -10.41
N PHE A 206 -2.15 9.88 -10.75
CA PHE A 206 -2.52 9.51 -12.11
C PHE A 206 -3.99 9.89 -12.35
N ASP A 207 -4.25 10.62 -13.44
CA ASP A 207 -5.61 10.98 -13.83
C ASP A 207 -6.16 9.98 -14.85
N PRO A 208 -7.09 9.09 -14.44
CA PRO A 208 -7.64 8.08 -15.35
C PRO A 208 -8.48 8.66 -16.48
N ALA A 209 -8.88 9.94 -16.39
CA ALA A 209 -9.70 10.58 -17.42
C ALA A 209 -8.85 11.07 -18.61
N SER A 210 -7.59 11.43 -18.38
CA SER A 210 -6.72 12.08 -19.38
C SER A 210 -5.43 11.32 -19.68
N GLN A 211 -5.07 10.33 -18.87
CA GLN A 211 -3.81 9.60 -19.00
C GLN A 211 -4.06 8.13 -19.34
N GLU A 212 -3.25 7.60 -20.25
CA GLU A 212 -3.24 6.18 -20.60
C GLU A 212 -2.19 5.43 -19.78
N HIS A 213 -2.60 4.32 -19.17
CA HIS A 213 -1.68 3.41 -18.50
C HIS A 213 -1.01 2.49 -19.51
N LYS A 214 0.33 2.48 -19.51
CA LYS A 214 1.15 1.61 -20.37
C LYS A 214 1.72 0.45 -19.56
N SER A 215 1.86 -0.69 -20.20
CA SER A 215 2.51 -1.88 -19.64
C SER A 215 3.84 -2.14 -20.36
N ASP A 216 4.85 -2.55 -19.60
CA ASP A 216 6.15 -3.00 -20.12
C ASP A 216 6.69 -4.11 -19.19
N LEU A 217 6.76 -5.32 -19.74
CA LEU A 217 7.20 -6.52 -19.03
C LEU A 217 8.61 -6.98 -19.44
N ASP A 218 9.35 -6.14 -20.19
CA ASP A 218 10.71 -6.47 -20.63
C ASP A 218 11.72 -6.29 -19.49
N TRP A 219 11.98 -7.36 -18.75
CA TRP A 219 12.92 -7.39 -17.64
C TRP A 219 14.37 -7.03 -18.03
N ASN A 220 14.75 -7.15 -19.33
CA ASN A 220 16.10 -6.77 -19.79
C ASN A 220 16.33 -5.25 -19.71
N LYS A 221 15.29 -4.45 -19.57
CA LYS A 221 15.39 -3.00 -19.37
C LYS A 221 15.72 -2.60 -17.93
N LEU A 222 15.67 -3.55 -16.99
CA LEU A 222 16.08 -3.28 -15.62
C LEU A 222 17.59 -3.11 -15.55
N THR A 223 18.04 -2.05 -14.89
CA THR A 223 19.45 -1.79 -14.65
C THR A 223 19.75 -2.01 -13.17
N PHE A 224 20.78 -2.80 -12.89
CA PHE A 224 21.28 -3.05 -11.56
C PHE A 224 22.74 -2.63 -11.52
N SER A 225 23.10 -1.70 -10.64
CA SER A 225 24.50 -1.31 -10.49
C SER A 225 25.30 -2.48 -9.93
N ALA A 226 26.32 -2.93 -10.67
CA ALA A 226 27.20 -3.99 -10.20
C ALA A 226 27.95 -3.60 -8.91
N GLU A 227 28.20 -2.31 -8.71
CA GLU A 227 28.85 -1.76 -7.52
C GLU A 227 28.02 -1.98 -6.24
N HIS A 228 26.69 -2.05 -6.37
CA HIS A 228 25.78 -2.23 -5.23
C HIS A 228 25.18 -3.62 -5.15
N ALA A 229 25.52 -4.53 -6.06
CA ALA A 229 24.90 -5.87 -6.10
C ALA A 229 25.20 -6.67 -4.82
N ASP A 230 26.43 -6.63 -4.34
CA ASP A 230 26.85 -7.33 -3.12
C ASP A 230 26.21 -6.70 -1.88
N THR A 231 26.28 -5.37 -1.77
CA THR A 231 25.65 -4.61 -0.69
C THR A 231 24.12 -4.84 -0.65
N PHE A 232 23.49 -4.83 -1.83
CA PHE A 232 22.03 -5.10 -1.92
C PHE A 232 21.69 -6.49 -1.39
N SER A 233 22.52 -7.51 -1.68
CA SER A 233 22.31 -8.87 -1.20
C SER A 233 22.51 -9.04 0.31
N GLU A 234 23.36 -8.22 0.94
CA GLU A 234 23.60 -8.24 2.38
C GLU A 234 22.40 -7.72 3.19
N TYR A 235 21.67 -6.72 2.65
CA TYR A 235 20.52 -6.10 3.29
C TYR A 235 19.19 -6.75 2.89
N ALA A 236 19.09 -7.39 1.72
CA ALA A 236 17.91 -8.09 1.25
C ALA A 236 17.77 -9.48 1.90
N LYS A 237 16.64 -9.75 2.52
CA LYS A 237 16.34 -11.03 3.17
C LYS A 237 14.94 -11.51 2.87
#